data_4ea03dab8d04f782ab9d27ea6ecfea64
#
_entry.id   4ea03dab8d04f782ab9d27ea6ecfea64
#
_cell.length_a   1.000
_cell.length_b   1.000
_cell.length_c   1.000
_cell.angle_alpha   90.00
_cell.angle_beta   90.00
_cell.angle_gamma   90.00
#
_symmetry.space_group_name_H-M   'P 1'
#
loop_
_entity.id
_entity.type
_entity.pdbx_description
1 polymer ?
#
loop_
_entity_poly.entity_id
_entity_poly.type
_entity_poly.pdbx_seq_one_letter_code
_entity_poly.pdbx_strand_id
1 'polypeptide(L)'
;KPVKTIIYTHGHPDHRGGSGAFRDTVEEIIMSSPRKPVLKYYDRLNDILNKRTARQFGYGLTDEECITQGIGIREGHAVGDGVYNFLPPTTYFTKDEEELVIDGVRLKLVSAVGETDDQLFVWLPEEEILCCGDNYYACWPNLYAIRGSQYRDIAAWIDSLTAIMSYRPKILLPGHTLPVCGEEEIQTTLGNFRDAIQSILFQTLDCMNQGMDMLETVEHVKLPEKYRDLPYLQEFYGTISWTVKGIYAGYLGWFDGNPVHLDPVPESEFSREILGLIGDASAVKARIRELYRARNY
;
A
#
# COMPACT_ATOMS: atom_id res chain seq x y z
N LYS A 1 -13.50 -10.98 -28.71
CA LYS A 1 -12.54 -12.09 -28.74
C LYS A 1 -12.45 -12.74 -27.36
N PRO A 2 -12.18 -14.04 -27.23
CA PRO A 2 -11.93 -14.67 -25.94
C PRO A 2 -10.59 -14.15 -25.36
N VAL A 3 -10.53 -14.03 -24.04
CA VAL A 3 -9.29 -13.73 -23.33
C VAL A 3 -8.47 -15.00 -23.25
N LYS A 4 -7.24 -14.98 -23.79
CA LYS A 4 -6.34 -16.13 -23.85
C LYS A 4 -5.19 -16.02 -22.83
N THR A 5 -4.73 -14.82 -22.55
CA THR A 5 -3.64 -14.57 -21.61
C THR A 5 -4.07 -13.51 -20.59
N ILE A 6 -3.75 -13.76 -19.33
CA ILE A 6 -3.90 -12.81 -18.22
C ILE A 6 -2.52 -12.53 -17.63
N ILE A 7 -2.22 -11.28 -17.38
CA ILE A 7 -1.01 -10.86 -16.68
C ILE A 7 -1.43 -10.19 -15.38
N TYR A 8 -1.07 -10.77 -14.23
CA TYR A 8 -1.25 -10.14 -12.94
C TYR A 8 -0.13 -9.17 -12.67
N THR A 9 -0.45 -7.91 -12.40
CA THR A 9 0.55 -6.92 -12.00
C THR A 9 1.17 -7.25 -10.66
N HIS A 10 0.37 -7.81 -9.72
CA HIS A 10 0.82 -8.23 -8.40
C HIS A 10 -0.22 -9.12 -7.68
N GLY A 11 0.13 -9.60 -6.49
CA GLY A 11 -0.61 -10.62 -5.75
C GLY A 11 -1.82 -10.17 -4.93
N HIS A 12 -2.20 -8.88 -4.93
CA HIS A 12 -3.36 -8.43 -4.16
C HIS A 12 -4.68 -8.97 -4.73
N PRO A 13 -5.66 -9.27 -3.86
CA PRO A 13 -6.92 -9.90 -4.27
C PRO A 13 -7.73 -9.15 -5.30
N ASP A 14 -7.77 -7.83 -5.20
CA ASP A 14 -8.53 -6.93 -6.08
C ASP A 14 -7.98 -6.87 -7.52
N HIS A 15 -6.69 -7.21 -7.72
CA HIS A 15 -6.07 -7.26 -9.04
C HIS A 15 -6.13 -8.63 -9.73
N ARG A 16 -6.61 -9.67 -9.05
CA ARG A 16 -6.69 -11.02 -9.61
C ARG A 16 -8.01 -11.75 -9.35
N GLY A 17 -8.81 -11.25 -8.41
CA GLY A 17 -10.02 -11.94 -7.94
C GLY A 17 -11.11 -12.14 -8.98
N GLY A 18 -11.12 -11.37 -10.06
CA GLY A 18 -12.07 -11.50 -11.18
C GLY A 18 -11.63 -12.46 -12.29
N SER A 19 -10.43 -13.03 -12.22
CA SER A 19 -9.86 -13.86 -13.30
C SER A 19 -10.68 -15.11 -13.63
N GLY A 20 -11.41 -15.64 -12.66
CA GLY A 20 -12.30 -16.81 -12.87
C GLY A 20 -13.38 -16.61 -13.92
N ALA A 21 -13.73 -15.37 -14.26
CA ALA A 21 -14.65 -15.06 -15.35
C ALA A 21 -14.12 -15.51 -16.74
N PHE A 22 -12.83 -15.73 -16.87
CA PHE A 22 -12.16 -16.14 -18.11
C PHE A 22 -11.74 -17.61 -18.13
N ARG A 23 -12.14 -18.40 -17.13
CA ARG A 23 -11.73 -19.81 -16.93
C ARG A 23 -11.85 -20.68 -18.18
N ASP A 24 -12.93 -20.51 -18.96
CA ASP A 24 -13.18 -21.35 -20.12
C ASP A 24 -12.36 -20.96 -21.36
N THR A 25 -11.68 -19.82 -21.33
CA THR A 25 -10.97 -19.29 -22.49
C THR A 25 -9.50 -19.00 -22.25
N VAL A 26 -9.10 -18.79 -21.00
CA VAL A 26 -7.71 -18.46 -20.65
C VAL A 26 -6.81 -19.71 -20.80
N GLU A 27 -5.68 -19.53 -21.47
CA GLU A 27 -4.69 -20.57 -21.71
C GLU A 27 -3.42 -20.32 -20.88
N GLU A 28 -3.09 -19.06 -20.62
CA GLU A 28 -1.91 -18.68 -19.87
C GLU A 28 -2.20 -17.57 -18.87
N ILE A 29 -1.64 -17.70 -17.67
CA ILE A 29 -1.72 -16.70 -16.63
C ILE A 29 -0.32 -16.44 -16.10
N ILE A 30 0.19 -15.23 -16.34
CA ILE A 30 1.55 -14.80 -15.99
C ILE A 30 1.49 -13.96 -14.70
N MET A 31 2.38 -14.25 -13.77
CA MET A 31 2.55 -13.48 -12.53
C MET A 31 4.04 -13.45 -12.16
N SER A 32 4.53 -12.35 -11.61
CA SER A 32 5.90 -12.31 -11.11
C SER A 32 6.05 -13.19 -9.86
N SER A 33 7.21 -13.83 -9.74
CA SER A 33 7.59 -14.48 -8.48
C SER A 33 7.96 -13.43 -7.43
N PRO A 34 7.57 -13.61 -6.16
CA PRO A 34 8.04 -12.76 -5.07
C PRO A 34 9.57 -12.71 -5.03
N ARG A 35 10.14 -11.51 -4.90
CA ARG A 35 11.58 -11.29 -4.83
C ARG A 35 12.17 -11.60 -3.46
N LYS A 36 11.35 -11.51 -2.41
CA LYS A 36 11.70 -11.88 -1.03
C LYS A 36 11.06 -13.22 -0.66
N PRO A 37 11.68 -14.00 0.22
CA PRO A 37 11.07 -15.22 0.72
C PRO A 37 9.73 -14.94 1.39
N VAL A 38 8.69 -15.70 1.01
CA VAL A 38 7.43 -15.70 1.73
C VAL A 38 7.64 -16.34 3.10
N LEU A 39 7.12 -15.70 4.14
CA LEU A 39 7.22 -16.23 5.49
C LEU A 39 6.50 -17.59 5.57
N LYS A 40 7.22 -18.60 6.01
CA LYS A 40 6.67 -19.94 6.21
C LYS A 40 5.53 -19.89 7.24
N TYR A 41 4.45 -20.60 6.98
CA TYR A 41 3.24 -20.64 7.82
C TYR A 41 2.47 -19.31 7.92
N TYR A 42 2.66 -18.39 7.00
CA TYR A 42 1.94 -17.11 6.99
C TYR A 42 0.42 -17.28 6.88
N ASP A 43 -0.02 -18.35 6.22
CA ASP A 43 -1.42 -18.80 6.08
C ASP A 43 -2.12 -19.05 7.43
N ARG A 44 -1.37 -19.38 8.49
CA ARG A 44 -1.92 -19.54 9.85
C ARG A 44 -2.43 -18.24 10.46
N LEU A 45 -2.13 -17.10 9.84
CA LEU A 45 -2.59 -15.77 10.24
C LEU A 45 -3.89 -15.33 9.56
N ASN A 46 -4.48 -16.16 8.69
CA ASN A 46 -5.63 -15.77 7.87
C ASN A 46 -6.78 -15.16 8.68
N ASP A 47 -7.14 -15.74 9.84
CA ASP A 47 -8.25 -15.23 10.66
C ASP A 47 -8.00 -13.83 11.19
N ILE A 48 -6.79 -13.55 11.68
CA ILE A 48 -6.45 -12.21 12.19
C ILE A 48 -6.26 -11.21 11.05
N LEU A 49 -5.69 -11.63 9.93
CA LEU A 49 -5.52 -10.79 8.76
C LEU A 49 -6.89 -10.39 8.17
N ASN A 50 -7.83 -11.32 8.07
CA ASN A 50 -9.19 -11.04 7.61
C ASN A 50 -9.90 -10.02 8.52
N LYS A 51 -9.80 -10.19 9.85
CA LYS A 51 -10.37 -9.23 10.81
C LYS A 51 -9.73 -7.85 10.70
N ARG A 52 -8.43 -7.78 10.51
CA ARG A 52 -7.71 -6.50 10.34
C ARG A 52 -8.01 -5.85 9.00
N THR A 53 -8.13 -6.65 7.93
CA THR A 53 -8.56 -6.20 6.60
C THR A 53 -9.96 -5.60 6.67
N ALA A 54 -10.90 -6.29 7.30
CA ALA A 54 -12.27 -5.78 7.47
C ALA A 54 -12.30 -4.41 8.20
N ARG A 55 -11.40 -4.19 9.16
CA ARG A 55 -11.26 -2.89 9.84
C ARG A 55 -10.62 -1.84 8.95
N GLN A 56 -9.56 -2.18 8.21
CA GLN A 56 -8.89 -1.25 7.30
C GLN A 56 -9.82 -0.74 6.20
N PHE A 57 -10.64 -1.62 5.64
CA PHE A 57 -11.53 -1.31 4.52
C PHE A 57 -12.99 -1.01 4.93
N GLY A 58 -13.28 -0.97 6.22
CA GLY A 58 -14.60 -0.59 6.72
C GLY A 58 -15.72 -1.59 6.37
N TYR A 59 -15.43 -2.89 6.27
CA TYR A 59 -16.44 -3.90 5.89
C TYR A 59 -17.61 -4.03 6.87
N GLY A 60 -17.44 -3.55 8.11
CA GLY A 60 -18.51 -3.50 9.11
C GLY A 60 -19.36 -2.23 9.07
N LEU A 61 -19.05 -1.27 8.20
CA LEU A 61 -19.78 -0.03 8.02
C LEU A 61 -20.91 -0.20 7.02
N THR A 62 -21.94 0.63 7.12
CA THR A 62 -23.01 0.71 6.11
C THR A 62 -22.50 1.39 4.84
N ASP A 63 -23.29 1.33 3.77
CA ASP A 63 -22.94 1.95 2.49
C ASP A 63 -22.89 3.48 2.59
N GLU A 64 -23.73 4.07 3.43
CA GLU A 64 -23.74 5.50 3.71
C GLU A 64 -22.51 5.94 4.53
N GLU A 65 -21.95 5.04 5.35
CA GLU A 65 -20.77 5.32 6.18
C GLU A 65 -19.45 5.09 5.45
N CYS A 66 -19.42 4.18 4.47
CA CYS A 66 -18.23 3.79 3.72
C CYS A 66 -18.45 3.90 2.21
N ILE A 67 -18.52 5.13 1.69
CA ILE A 67 -18.71 5.41 0.26
C ILE A 67 -17.45 5.09 -0.54
N THR A 68 -16.28 5.26 0.05
CA THR A 68 -14.97 5.07 -0.60
C THR A 68 -13.98 4.39 0.34
N GLN A 69 -13.02 3.70 -0.24
CA GLN A 69 -11.87 3.09 0.47
C GLN A 69 -10.58 3.92 0.32
N GLY A 70 -10.67 5.13 -0.22
CA GLY A 70 -9.56 6.04 -0.44
C GLY A 70 -8.86 5.89 -1.81
N ILE A 71 -8.90 4.72 -2.41
CA ILE A 71 -8.35 4.41 -3.76
C ILE A 71 -9.44 4.08 -4.78
N GLY A 72 -10.68 4.05 -4.35
CA GLY A 72 -11.84 3.76 -5.20
C GLY A 72 -13.11 3.64 -4.38
N ILE A 73 -14.19 3.26 -5.04
CA ILE A 73 -15.44 2.91 -4.38
C ILE A 73 -15.30 1.60 -3.62
N ARG A 74 -16.16 1.37 -2.65
CA ARG A 74 -16.16 0.15 -1.84
C ARG A 74 -16.25 -1.11 -2.72
N GLU A 75 -15.35 -2.07 -2.48
CA GLU A 75 -15.34 -3.36 -3.16
C GLU A 75 -16.71 -4.06 -3.07
N GLY A 76 -17.11 -4.69 -4.17
CA GLY A 76 -18.37 -5.42 -4.28
C GLY A 76 -19.59 -4.53 -4.59
N HIS A 77 -19.55 -3.22 -4.29
CA HIS A 77 -20.67 -2.32 -4.58
C HIS A 77 -20.75 -1.90 -6.04
N ALA A 78 -19.62 -1.84 -6.74
CA ALA A 78 -19.57 -1.51 -8.16
C ALA A 78 -20.21 -2.58 -9.06
N VAL A 79 -20.27 -3.82 -8.60
CA VAL A 79 -20.63 -5.01 -9.38
C VAL A 79 -21.68 -5.91 -8.70
N GLY A 80 -22.36 -5.45 -7.66
CA GLY A 80 -23.36 -6.26 -6.93
C GLY A 80 -22.71 -7.42 -6.17
N ASP A 81 -23.28 -8.63 -6.29
CA ASP A 81 -22.84 -9.84 -5.59
C ASP A 81 -21.52 -10.42 -6.17
N GLY A 82 -20.49 -9.58 -6.29
CA GLY A 82 -19.18 -9.98 -6.79
C GLY A 82 -18.58 -11.15 -6.03
N VAL A 83 -18.14 -12.18 -6.75
CA VAL A 83 -17.51 -13.37 -6.17
C VAL A 83 -16.02 -13.33 -6.47
N TYR A 84 -15.20 -13.42 -5.41
CA TYR A 84 -13.77 -13.64 -5.57
C TYR A 84 -13.53 -15.03 -6.17
N ASN A 85 -13.02 -15.06 -7.39
CA ASN A 85 -12.74 -16.30 -8.12
C ASN A 85 -11.38 -16.19 -8.83
N PHE A 86 -10.34 -16.50 -8.07
CA PHE A 86 -8.95 -16.45 -8.50
C PHE A 86 -8.55 -17.69 -9.29
N LEU A 87 -7.87 -17.50 -10.41
CA LEU A 87 -7.17 -18.53 -11.15
C LEU A 87 -5.68 -18.49 -10.83
N PRO A 88 -5.05 -19.62 -10.41
CA PRO A 88 -3.63 -19.63 -10.11
C PRO A 88 -2.79 -19.36 -11.35
N PRO A 89 -1.61 -18.74 -11.22
CA PRO A 89 -0.70 -18.53 -12.34
C PRO A 89 -0.26 -19.87 -12.95
N THR A 90 -0.13 -19.90 -14.28
CA THR A 90 0.45 -21.04 -15.02
C THR A 90 1.93 -20.82 -15.30
N THR A 91 2.35 -19.55 -15.38
CA THR A 91 3.71 -19.13 -15.69
C THR A 91 4.19 -18.11 -14.67
N TYR A 92 5.40 -18.33 -14.13
CA TYR A 92 6.02 -17.37 -13.24
C TYR A 92 7.12 -16.59 -13.96
N PHE A 93 6.97 -15.26 -14.00
CA PHE A 93 7.99 -14.33 -14.44
C PHE A 93 9.05 -14.16 -13.35
N THR A 94 10.30 -14.50 -13.66
CA THR A 94 11.42 -14.52 -12.70
C THR A 94 12.58 -13.61 -13.08
N LYS A 95 12.51 -12.99 -14.26
CA LYS A 95 13.54 -12.10 -14.80
C LYS A 95 13.33 -10.67 -14.28
N ASP A 96 14.31 -9.81 -14.53
CA ASP A 96 14.13 -8.38 -14.29
C ASP A 96 13.28 -7.75 -15.39
N GLU A 97 13.47 -8.17 -16.63
CA GLU A 97 12.65 -7.78 -17.76
C GLU A 97 12.55 -8.89 -18.84
N GLU A 98 11.47 -8.89 -19.60
CA GLU A 98 11.24 -9.83 -20.69
C GLU A 98 10.33 -9.24 -21.76
N GLU A 99 10.73 -9.34 -23.03
CA GLU A 99 9.87 -9.01 -24.16
C GLU A 99 9.05 -10.22 -24.58
N LEU A 100 7.76 -10.00 -24.82
CA LEU A 100 6.81 -11.01 -25.26
C LEU A 100 6.02 -10.50 -26.45
N VAL A 101 5.51 -11.44 -27.26
CA VAL A 101 4.49 -11.16 -28.28
C VAL A 101 3.29 -12.03 -27.98
N ILE A 102 2.18 -11.40 -27.62
CA ILE A 102 0.93 -12.10 -27.25
C ILE A 102 -0.17 -11.65 -28.20
N ASP A 103 -0.75 -12.57 -28.94
CA ASP A 103 -1.79 -12.32 -29.98
C ASP A 103 -1.40 -11.22 -30.98
N GLY A 104 -0.11 -11.14 -31.31
CA GLY A 104 0.46 -10.16 -32.23
C GLY A 104 0.80 -8.80 -31.59
N VAL A 105 0.51 -8.60 -30.32
CA VAL A 105 0.88 -7.40 -29.55
C VAL A 105 2.25 -7.61 -28.90
N ARG A 106 3.19 -6.73 -29.21
CA ARG A 106 4.50 -6.70 -28.53
C ARG A 106 4.35 -5.98 -27.18
N LEU A 107 4.85 -6.60 -26.15
CA LEU A 107 4.86 -6.02 -24.80
C LEU A 107 6.16 -6.40 -24.06
N LYS A 108 6.46 -5.66 -23.02
CA LYS A 108 7.58 -5.92 -22.13
C LYS A 108 7.08 -6.00 -20.70
N LEU A 109 7.41 -7.09 -20.02
CA LEU A 109 7.22 -7.22 -18.57
C LEU A 109 8.49 -6.74 -17.87
N VAL A 110 8.33 -5.96 -16.83
CA VAL A 110 9.44 -5.44 -16.02
C VAL A 110 9.09 -5.59 -14.54
N SER A 111 10.00 -6.24 -13.80
CA SER A 111 9.86 -6.35 -12.35
C SER A 111 9.99 -4.96 -11.71
N ALA A 112 9.06 -4.61 -10.85
CA ALA A 112 8.96 -3.27 -10.27
C ALA A 112 8.39 -3.34 -8.85
N VAL A 113 9.23 -3.79 -7.90
CA VAL A 113 8.85 -3.86 -6.48
C VAL A 113 8.23 -2.55 -6.01
N GLY A 114 7.09 -2.65 -5.37
CA GLY A 114 6.34 -1.48 -4.90
C GLY A 114 5.40 -1.88 -3.77
N GLU A 115 4.11 -1.88 -4.02
CA GLU A 115 3.14 -2.26 -3.00
C GLU A 115 3.31 -3.71 -2.54
N THR A 116 3.81 -4.58 -3.42
CA THR A 116 4.23 -5.96 -3.12
C THR A 116 5.57 -6.28 -3.78
N ASP A 117 6.23 -7.34 -3.28
CA ASP A 117 7.50 -7.82 -3.83
C ASP A 117 7.37 -8.49 -5.20
N ASP A 118 6.18 -8.95 -5.55
CA ASP A 118 5.87 -9.62 -6.81
C ASP A 118 5.31 -8.67 -7.86
N GLN A 119 5.42 -7.37 -7.65
CA GLN A 119 4.88 -6.38 -8.57
C GLN A 119 5.72 -6.27 -9.83
N LEU A 120 5.02 -6.13 -10.96
CA LEU A 120 5.57 -5.85 -12.27
C LEU A 120 4.74 -4.75 -12.95
N PHE A 121 5.32 -4.10 -13.93
CA PHE A 121 4.57 -3.30 -14.90
C PHE A 121 4.65 -3.89 -16.30
N VAL A 122 3.65 -3.54 -17.12
CA VAL A 122 3.58 -3.95 -18.53
C VAL A 122 3.76 -2.72 -19.41
N TRP A 123 4.76 -2.74 -20.28
CA TRP A 123 5.01 -1.72 -21.28
C TRP A 123 4.56 -2.18 -22.67
N LEU A 124 3.75 -1.39 -23.34
CA LEU A 124 3.29 -1.59 -24.73
C LEU A 124 3.96 -0.52 -25.62
N PRO A 125 5.09 -0.87 -26.26
CA PRO A 125 5.93 0.12 -26.92
C PRO A 125 5.30 0.77 -28.16
N GLU A 126 4.43 0.07 -28.87
CA GLU A 126 3.78 0.57 -30.08
C GLU A 126 2.66 1.55 -29.75
N GLU A 127 1.96 1.31 -28.66
CA GLU A 127 0.89 2.16 -28.13
C GLU A 127 1.40 3.25 -27.20
N GLU A 128 2.65 3.17 -26.75
CA GLU A 128 3.26 4.03 -25.71
C GLU A 128 2.44 4.05 -24.41
N ILE A 129 1.86 2.88 -24.06
CA ILE A 129 1.04 2.68 -22.86
C ILE A 129 1.84 1.87 -21.83
N LEU A 130 1.80 2.31 -20.56
CA LEU A 130 2.39 1.59 -19.44
C LEU A 130 1.33 1.31 -18.39
N CYS A 131 1.13 0.01 -18.08
CA CYS A 131 0.25 -0.45 -17.01
C CYS A 131 1.10 -0.66 -15.75
N CYS A 132 1.05 0.26 -14.79
CA CYS A 132 1.97 0.26 -13.63
C CYS A 132 1.43 -0.50 -12.41
N GLY A 133 0.23 -1.07 -12.47
CA GLY A 133 -0.39 -1.64 -11.27
C GLY A 133 -0.46 -0.60 -10.14
N ASP A 134 -0.10 -1.02 -8.94
CA ASP A 134 -0.16 -0.16 -7.75
C ASP A 134 1.16 0.54 -7.42
N ASN A 135 2.10 0.62 -8.38
CA ASN A 135 3.25 1.50 -8.20
C ASN A 135 2.85 2.99 -8.14
N TYR A 136 1.70 3.31 -8.73
CA TYR A 136 1.10 4.63 -8.65
C TYR A 136 -0.43 4.52 -8.59
N TYR A 137 -1.04 5.33 -7.77
CA TYR A 137 -2.45 5.70 -7.75
C TYR A 137 -2.58 7.10 -7.13
N ALA A 138 -3.65 7.85 -7.48
CA ALA A 138 -3.73 9.27 -7.20
C ALA A 138 -4.10 9.61 -5.73
N CYS A 139 -3.35 9.09 -4.77
CA CYS A 139 -3.35 9.52 -3.37
C CYS A 139 -2.03 9.09 -2.69
N TRP A 140 -1.81 9.53 -1.44
CA TRP A 140 -0.65 9.06 -0.67
C TRP A 140 -0.64 7.54 -0.56
N PRO A 141 0.45 6.87 -0.96
CA PRO A 141 0.46 5.42 -1.09
C PRO A 141 0.44 4.71 0.27
N ASN A 142 -0.09 3.50 0.25
CA ASN A 142 -0.10 2.63 1.41
C ASN A 142 1.28 2.00 1.64
N LEU A 143 2.24 2.83 2.04
CA LEU A 143 3.61 2.39 2.31
C LEU A 143 3.72 1.50 3.55
N TYR A 144 2.68 1.45 4.37
CA TYR A 144 2.52 0.50 5.47
C TYR A 144 1.06 0.05 5.60
N ALA A 145 0.80 -1.23 5.33
CA ALA A 145 -0.55 -1.78 5.43
C ALA A 145 -0.92 -2.07 6.89
N ILE A 146 -1.84 -1.28 7.47
CA ILE A 146 -2.26 -1.43 8.88
C ILE A 146 -2.95 -2.75 9.21
N ARG A 147 -3.45 -3.46 8.18
CA ARG A 147 -3.95 -4.83 8.34
C ARG A 147 -2.86 -5.82 8.73
N GLY A 148 -1.61 -5.51 8.42
CA GLY A 148 -0.43 -6.35 8.61
C GLY A 148 0.11 -6.83 7.27
N SER A 149 1.39 -6.62 7.06
CA SER A 149 2.15 -7.09 5.91
C SER A 149 3.62 -7.18 6.29
N GLN A 150 4.41 -7.85 5.47
CA GLN A 150 5.85 -7.65 5.51
C GLN A 150 6.19 -6.19 5.20
N TYR A 151 7.37 -5.75 5.62
CA TYR A 151 7.86 -4.42 5.30
C TYR A 151 7.86 -4.22 3.78
N ARG A 152 7.21 -3.16 3.31
CA ARG A 152 7.26 -2.71 1.93
C ARG A 152 8.53 -1.94 1.70
N ASP A 153 9.33 -2.37 0.73
CA ASP A 153 10.62 -1.74 0.44
C ASP A 153 10.42 -0.39 -0.27
N ILE A 154 10.39 0.66 0.53
CA ILE A 154 10.12 2.02 0.04
C ILE A 154 11.23 2.50 -0.91
N ALA A 155 12.48 2.13 -0.66
CA ALA A 155 13.59 2.48 -1.55
C ALA A 155 13.43 1.78 -2.91
N ALA A 156 13.10 0.48 -2.93
CA ALA A 156 12.82 -0.24 -4.17
C ALA A 156 11.59 0.33 -4.90
N TRP A 157 10.58 0.82 -4.18
CA TRP A 157 9.43 1.47 -4.81
C TRP A 157 9.83 2.79 -5.50
N ILE A 158 10.69 3.60 -4.88
CA ILE A 158 11.28 4.81 -5.48
C ILE A 158 12.06 4.47 -6.77
N ASP A 159 12.86 3.42 -6.75
CA ASP A 159 13.59 2.93 -7.91
C ASP A 159 12.64 2.47 -9.03
N SER A 160 11.57 1.77 -8.68
CA SER A 160 10.54 1.33 -9.63
C SER A 160 9.82 2.51 -10.30
N LEU A 161 9.50 3.57 -9.56
CA LEU A 161 8.93 4.79 -10.14
C LEU A 161 9.92 5.46 -11.12
N THR A 162 11.20 5.49 -10.78
CA THR A 162 12.25 5.99 -11.67
C THR A 162 12.35 5.14 -12.94
N ALA A 163 12.27 3.81 -12.82
CA ALA A 163 12.25 2.92 -13.96
C ALA A 163 11.01 3.17 -14.85
N ILE A 164 9.82 3.27 -14.29
CA ILE A 164 8.59 3.59 -15.03
C ILE A 164 8.73 4.88 -15.82
N MET A 165 9.24 5.94 -15.18
CA MET A 165 9.48 7.24 -15.84
C MET A 165 10.46 7.15 -17.01
N SER A 166 11.45 6.26 -16.96
CA SER A 166 12.46 6.10 -18.02
C SER A 166 11.88 5.59 -19.34
N TYR A 167 10.73 4.92 -19.31
CA TYR A 167 10.01 4.45 -20.51
C TYR A 167 9.25 5.57 -21.23
N ARG A 168 9.07 6.74 -20.60
CA ARG A 168 8.41 7.94 -21.18
C ARG A 168 7.05 7.63 -21.81
N PRO A 169 6.13 6.95 -21.07
CA PRO A 169 4.83 6.59 -21.63
C PRO A 169 4.00 7.84 -21.96
N LYS A 170 3.13 7.74 -22.97
CA LYS A 170 2.11 8.75 -23.26
C LYS A 170 0.80 8.50 -22.50
N ILE A 171 0.59 7.25 -22.07
CA ILE A 171 -0.55 6.88 -21.24
C ILE A 171 -0.04 5.99 -20.11
N LEU A 172 -0.32 6.38 -18.87
CA LEU A 172 -0.08 5.59 -17.67
C LEU A 172 -1.42 5.03 -17.17
N LEU A 173 -1.50 3.71 -17.05
CA LEU A 173 -2.67 3.01 -16.53
C LEU A 173 -2.33 2.45 -15.13
N PRO A 174 -2.79 3.10 -14.04
CA PRO A 174 -2.64 2.57 -12.70
C PRO A 174 -3.68 1.46 -12.41
N GLY A 175 -3.43 0.67 -11.35
CA GLY A 175 -4.39 -0.33 -10.88
C GLY A 175 -5.66 0.29 -10.28
N HIS A 176 -5.51 1.47 -9.68
CA HIS A 176 -6.59 2.29 -9.12
C HIS A 176 -6.55 3.71 -9.67
N THR A 177 -7.65 4.43 -9.52
CA THR A 177 -7.86 5.81 -9.97
C THR A 177 -7.89 5.96 -11.49
N LEU A 178 -7.78 7.16 -12.01
CA LEU A 178 -7.90 7.44 -13.44
C LEU A 178 -6.55 7.33 -14.15
N PRO A 179 -6.53 6.98 -15.45
CA PRO A 179 -5.32 7.07 -16.27
C PRO A 179 -4.73 8.47 -16.27
N VAL A 180 -3.40 8.56 -16.34
CA VAL A 180 -2.69 9.82 -16.58
C VAL A 180 -2.26 9.85 -18.04
N CYS A 181 -2.59 10.91 -18.76
CA CYS A 181 -2.35 11.06 -20.18
C CYS A 181 -1.43 12.25 -20.47
N GLY A 182 -0.50 12.05 -21.38
CA GLY A 182 0.53 13.04 -21.77
C GLY A 182 1.85 12.81 -21.05
N GLU A 183 2.92 12.69 -21.86
CA GLU A 183 4.26 12.39 -21.34
C GLU A 183 4.70 13.39 -20.26
N GLU A 184 4.54 14.69 -20.51
CA GLU A 184 4.94 15.73 -19.56
C GLU A 184 4.16 15.66 -18.24
N GLU A 185 2.84 15.42 -18.31
CA GLU A 185 1.99 15.27 -17.13
C GLU A 185 2.39 14.02 -16.33
N ILE A 186 2.67 12.90 -17.01
CA ILE A 186 3.12 11.67 -16.36
C ILE A 186 4.47 11.88 -15.68
N GLN A 187 5.44 12.51 -16.36
CA GLN A 187 6.75 12.81 -15.79
C GLN A 187 6.64 13.70 -14.55
N THR A 188 5.80 14.73 -14.61
CA THR A 188 5.57 15.66 -13.50
C THR A 188 4.90 14.95 -12.33
N THR A 189 3.84 14.20 -12.59
CA THR A 189 3.06 13.49 -11.57
C THR A 189 3.90 12.43 -10.87
N LEU A 190 4.55 11.54 -11.63
CA LEU A 190 5.40 10.49 -11.06
C LEU A 190 6.66 11.05 -10.40
N GLY A 191 7.24 12.12 -10.95
CA GLY A 191 8.37 12.81 -10.35
C GLY A 191 8.03 13.37 -8.97
N ASN A 192 6.92 14.10 -8.86
CA ASN A 192 6.45 14.61 -7.58
C ASN A 192 6.09 13.50 -6.58
N PHE A 193 5.44 12.44 -7.06
CA PHE A 193 5.06 11.28 -6.24
C PHE A 193 6.29 10.57 -5.66
N ARG A 194 7.28 10.27 -6.51
CA ARG A 194 8.55 9.66 -6.13
C ARG A 194 9.32 10.53 -5.14
N ASP A 195 9.49 11.81 -5.45
CA ASP A 195 10.30 12.74 -4.65
C ASP A 195 9.66 13.04 -3.30
N ALA A 196 8.31 13.03 -3.23
CA ALA A 196 7.57 13.15 -1.98
C ALA A 196 7.83 11.93 -1.08
N ILE A 197 7.72 10.71 -1.62
CA ILE A 197 8.02 9.46 -0.89
C ILE A 197 9.47 9.45 -0.42
N GLN A 198 10.42 9.79 -1.28
CA GLN A 198 11.83 9.86 -0.96
C GLN A 198 12.12 10.88 0.15
N SER A 199 11.46 12.03 0.11
CA SER A 199 11.60 13.06 1.15
C SER A 199 11.15 12.53 2.53
N ILE A 200 10.01 11.82 2.60
CA ILE A 200 9.56 11.23 3.86
C ILE A 200 10.51 10.14 4.35
N LEU A 201 11.00 9.29 3.46
CA LEU A 201 11.99 8.27 3.80
C LEU A 201 13.24 8.91 4.40
N PHE A 202 13.84 9.88 3.72
CA PHE A 202 15.11 10.47 4.15
C PHE A 202 14.96 11.28 5.44
N GLN A 203 13.90 12.09 5.58
CA GLN A 203 13.62 12.78 6.84
C GLN A 203 13.50 11.78 8.01
N THR A 204 12.83 10.64 7.78
CA THR A 204 12.67 9.61 8.81
C THR A 204 14.02 9.00 9.20
N LEU A 205 14.87 8.64 8.22
CA LEU A 205 16.20 8.10 8.47
C LEU A 205 17.11 9.11 9.19
N ASP A 206 17.01 10.39 8.84
CA ASP A 206 17.75 11.47 9.50
C ASP A 206 17.33 11.63 10.97
N CYS A 207 16.02 11.59 11.25
CA CYS A 207 15.50 11.61 12.63
C CYS A 207 15.97 10.41 13.44
N MET A 208 15.93 9.20 12.86
CA MET A 208 16.48 7.99 13.49
C MET A 208 17.94 8.16 13.84
N ASN A 209 18.75 8.69 12.92
CA ASN A 209 20.18 8.89 13.11
C ASN A 209 20.48 9.97 14.16
N GLN A 210 19.55 10.88 14.42
CA GLN A 210 19.60 11.86 15.51
C GLN A 210 19.15 11.30 16.86
N GLY A 211 18.67 10.05 16.91
CA GLY A 211 18.21 9.38 18.12
C GLY A 211 16.78 9.73 18.53
N MET A 212 15.98 10.31 17.64
CA MET A 212 14.57 10.54 17.89
C MET A 212 13.82 9.21 17.96
N ASP A 213 12.88 9.10 18.88
CA ASP A 213 11.97 7.95 18.89
C ASP A 213 10.92 8.03 17.75
N MET A 214 10.16 6.95 17.59
CA MET A 214 9.19 6.84 16.53
C MET A 214 8.07 7.90 16.60
N LEU A 215 7.63 8.28 17.79
CA LEU A 215 6.56 9.26 17.97
C LEU A 215 7.08 10.70 17.78
N GLU A 216 8.26 11.00 18.29
CA GLU A 216 8.97 12.26 18.04
C GLU A 216 9.19 12.45 16.53
N THR A 217 9.58 11.40 15.83
CA THR A 217 9.78 11.44 14.37
C THR A 217 8.47 11.70 13.62
N VAL A 218 7.36 11.09 14.03
CA VAL A 218 6.03 11.38 13.44
C VAL A 218 5.66 12.86 13.58
N GLU A 219 5.98 13.48 14.71
CA GLU A 219 5.74 14.91 14.93
C GLU A 219 6.68 15.80 14.09
N HIS A 220 7.88 15.32 13.80
CA HIS A 220 8.92 16.07 13.09
C HIS A 220 8.79 15.99 11.56
N VAL A 221 8.58 14.79 11.02
CA VAL A 221 8.54 14.54 9.57
C VAL A 221 7.29 15.15 8.95
N LYS A 222 7.47 15.97 7.91
CA LYS A 222 6.38 16.64 7.19
C LYS A 222 6.57 16.55 5.69
N LEU A 223 5.46 16.45 4.98
CA LEU A 223 5.46 16.60 3.53
C LEU A 223 5.95 18.01 3.15
N PRO A 224 6.95 18.15 2.27
CA PRO A 224 7.39 19.46 1.80
C PRO A 224 6.24 20.28 1.24
N GLU A 225 6.26 21.61 1.50
CA GLU A 225 5.15 22.51 1.16
C GLU A 225 4.72 22.43 -0.30
N LYS A 226 5.68 22.31 -1.21
CA LYS A 226 5.44 22.18 -2.66
C LYS A 226 4.59 20.97 -3.08
N TYR A 227 4.46 19.98 -2.21
CA TYR A 227 3.69 18.77 -2.46
C TYR A 227 2.36 18.72 -1.71
N ARG A 228 2.17 19.58 -0.69
CA ARG A 228 1.07 19.51 0.28
C ARG A 228 -0.31 19.55 -0.38
N ASP A 229 -0.46 20.38 -1.39
CA ASP A 229 -1.75 20.64 -2.03
C ASP A 229 -1.95 19.84 -3.33
N LEU A 230 -1.00 18.97 -3.67
CA LEU A 230 -1.14 18.14 -4.86
C LEU A 230 -2.23 17.07 -4.64
N PRO A 231 -3.25 16.99 -5.52
CA PRO A 231 -4.41 16.14 -5.30
C PRO A 231 -4.07 14.65 -5.22
N TYR A 232 -3.02 14.21 -5.92
CA TYR A 232 -2.53 12.83 -5.94
C TYR A 232 -1.53 12.50 -4.82
N LEU A 233 -1.39 13.38 -3.81
CA LEU A 233 -0.58 13.15 -2.60
C LEU A 233 -1.38 13.32 -1.31
N GLN A 234 -2.72 13.40 -1.42
CA GLN A 234 -3.58 13.50 -0.24
C GLN A 234 -3.67 12.17 0.50
N GLU A 235 -3.76 12.21 1.82
CA GLU A 235 -3.75 11.06 2.71
C GLU A 235 -5.12 10.37 2.78
N PHE A 236 -5.65 9.92 1.63
CA PHE A 236 -6.96 9.25 1.57
C PHE A 236 -6.87 7.74 1.85
N TYR A 237 -5.71 7.12 1.60
CA TYR A 237 -5.50 5.68 1.75
C TYR A 237 -4.34 5.37 2.70
N GLY A 238 -3.11 5.69 2.33
CA GLY A 238 -1.98 5.71 3.25
C GLY A 238 -1.90 7.04 4.02
N THR A 239 -1.04 7.10 5.04
CA THR A 239 -0.72 8.33 5.75
C THR A 239 0.79 8.48 5.95
N ILE A 240 1.25 9.72 6.07
CA ILE A 240 2.67 10.02 6.37
C ILE A 240 3.04 9.44 7.74
N SER A 241 2.17 9.61 8.74
CA SER A 241 2.38 9.04 10.08
C SER A 241 2.58 7.52 10.05
N TRP A 242 1.76 6.79 9.29
CA TRP A 242 1.91 5.33 9.16
C TRP A 242 3.16 4.96 8.38
N THR A 243 3.51 5.76 7.37
CA THR A 243 4.76 5.59 6.60
C THR A 243 5.97 5.67 7.51
N VAL A 244 6.08 6.72 8.35
CA VAL A 244 7.15 6.88 9.33
C VAL A 244 7.25 5.66 10.26
N LYS A 245 6.13 5.23 10.84
CA LYS A 245 6.08 4.04 11.70
C LYS A 245 6.47 2.77 10.95
N GLY A 246 6.06 2.66 9.69
CA GLY A 246 6.45 1.55 8.81
C GLY A 246 7.95 1.51 8.53
N ILE A 247 8.58 2.67 8.31
CA ILE A 247 10.03 2.80 8.12
C ILE A 247 10.77 2.35 9.39
N TYR A 248 10.34 2.83 10.57
CA TYR A 248 10.92 2.36 11.83
C TYR A 248 10.85 0.84 11.97
N ALA A 249 9.67 0.25 11.77
CA ALA A 249 9.47 -1.19 11.86
C ALA A 249 10.36 -1.97 10.87
N GLY A 250 10.58 -1.42 9.67
CA GLY A 250 11.38 -2.06 8.63
C GLY A 250 12.88 -1.96 8.84
N TYR A 251 13.37 -0.80 9.31
CA TYR A 251 14.80 -0.54 9.48
C TYR A 251 15.34 -0.93 10.86
N LEU A 252 14.57 -0.68 11.93
CA LEU A 252 15.01 -0.90 13.32
C LEU A 252 14.26 -2.03 14.03
N GLY A 253 13.14 -2.48 13.47
CA GLY A 253 12.29 -3.49 14.10
C GLY A 253 11.31 -2.90 15.12
N TRP A 254 10.82 -3.74 16.04
CA TRP A 254 9.77 -3.37 16.98
C TRP A 254 10.25 -2.56 18.20
N PHE A 255 11.53 -2.69 18.54
CA PHE A 255 12.07 -2.04 19.74
C PHE A 255 12.43 -0.58 19.44
N ASP A 256 11.86 0.33 20.22
CA ASP A 256 12.00 1.78 20.06
C ASP A 256 13.25 2.40 20.68
N GLY A 257 14.11 1.57 21.31
CA GLY A 257 15.33 2.02 21.98
C GLY A 257 15.14 2.37 23.47
N ASN A 258 13.92 2.42 23.99
CA ASN A 258 13.64 2.70 25.38
C ASN A 258 13.61 1.41 26.23
N PRO A 259 14.56 1.18 27.15
CA PRO A 259 14.60 -0.05 27.96
C PRO A 259 13.31 -0.34 28.75
N VAL A 260 12.52 0.68 29.09
CA VAL A 260 11.22 0.52 29.79
C VAL A 260 10.22 -0.27 28.94
N HIS A 261 10.37 -0.23 27.62
CA HIS A 261 9.48 -0.90 26.65
C HIS A 261 9.94 -2.31 26.27
N LEU A 262 11.07 -2.81 26.81
CA LEU A 262 11.51 -4.19 26.55
C LEU A 262 10.55 -5.21 27.15
N ASP A 263 10.23 -5.05 28.44
CA ASP A 263 9.31 -5.89 29.20
C ASP A 263 8.34 -5.00 30.00
N PRO A 264 7.40 -4.29 29.33
CA PRO A 264 6.50 -3.38 30.00
C PRO A 264 5.52 -4.14 30.91
N VAL A 265 5.13 -3.52 32.00
CA VAL A 265 4.03 -4.01 32.85
C VAL A 265 2.78 -4.15 31.95
N PRO A 266 1.99 -5.24 32.09
CA PRO A 266 0.76 -5.40 31.32
C PRO A 266 -0.12 -4.16 31.41
N GLU A 267 -0.65 -3.70 30.26
CA GLU A 267 -1.43 -2.45 30.16
C GLU A 267 -2.58 -2.37 31.17
N SER A 268 -3.26 -3.49 31.44
CA SER A 268 -4.34 -3.57 32.43
C SER A 268 -3.86 -3.36 33.87
N GLU A 269 -2.64 -3.77 34.18
CA GLU A 269 -2.02 -3.57 35.48
C GLU A 269 -1.54 -2.13 35.62
N PHE A 270 -0.80 -1.62 34.65
CA PHE A 270 -0.38 -0.22 34.58
C PHE A 270 -1.57 0.74 34.71
N SER A 271 -2.65 0.50 33.96
CA SER A 271 -3.86 1.33 34.00
C SER A 271 -4.53 1.28 35.39
N ARG A 272 -4.50 0.13 36.08
CA ARG A 272 -5.04 -0.02 37.42
C ARG A 272 -4.25 0.80 38.44
N GLU A 273 -2.92 0.74 38.38
CA GLU A 273 -2.05 1.51 39.27
C GLU A 273 -2.20 3.01 39.04
N ILE A 274 -2.22 3.47 37.80
CA ILE A 274 -2.43 4.88 37.45
C ILE A 274 -3.82 5.36 37.94
N LEU A 275 -4.86 4.54 37.74
CA LEU A 275 -6.20 4.87 38.22
C LEU A 275 -6.26 4.95 39.77
N GLY A 276 -5.51 4.08 40.44
CA GLY A 276 -5.35 4.12 41.90
C GLY A 276 -4.70 5.42 42.41
N LEU A 277 -3.67 5.89 41.68
CA LEU A 277 -3.00 7.16 41.99
C LEU A 277 -3.91 8.40 41.76
N ILE A 278 -4.71 8.37 40.69
CA ILE A 278 -5.67 9.43 40.36
C ILE A 278 -6.81 9.48 41.41
N GLY A 279 -7.23 8.32 41.93
CA GLY A 279 -8.24 8.19 42.98
C GLY A 279 -9.70 8.40 42.56
N ASP A 280 -9.98 9.03 41.42
CA ASP A 280 -11.34 9.30 40.92
C ASP A 280 -11.58 8.78 39.50
N ALA A 281 -12.10 7.56 39.44
CA ALA A 281 -12.47 6.92 38.18
C ALA A 281 -13.60 7.65 37.43
N SER A 282 -14.43 8.40 38.12
CA SER A 282 -15.55 9.13 37.52
C SER A 282 -15.04 10.35 36.77
N ALA A 283 -14.06 11.07 37.31
CA ALA A 283 -13.41 12.20 36.66
C ALA A 283 -12.69 11.75 35.39
N VAL A 284 -11.97 10.61 35.42
CA VAL A 284 -11.31 10.03 34.24
C VAL A 284 -12.34 9.69 33.15
N LYS A 285 -13.44 9.02 33.50
CA LYS A 285 -14.51 8.69 32.54
C LYS A 285 -15.18 9.93 31.95
N ALA A 286 -15.41 10.97 32.77
CA ALA A 286 -15.96 12.24 32.31
C ALA A 286 -15.03 12.91 31.29
N ARG A 287 -13.73 12.96 31.58
CA ARG A 287 -12.73 13.54 30.67
C ARG A 287 -12.61 12.77 29.36
N ILE A 288 -12.62 11.43 29.39
CA ILE A 288 -12.63 10.59 28.19
C ILE A 288 -13.85 10.91 27.31
N ARG A 289 -15.04 11.02 27.91
CA ARG A 289 -16.27 11.37 27.17
C ARG A 289 -16.20 12.76 26.53
N GLU A 290 -15.63 13.72 27.25
CA GLU A 290 -15.40 15.07 26.72
C GLU A 290 -14.49 15.07 25.51
N LEU A 291 -13.30 14.41 25.60
CA LEU A 291 -12.34 14.27 24.51
C LEU A 291 -12.96 13.56 23.31
N TYR A 292 -13.69 12.47 23.55
CA TYR A 292 -14.39 11.74 22.51
C TYR A 292 -15.40 12.61 21.74
N ARG A 293 -16.21 13.41 22.49
CA ARG A 293 -17.17 14.36 21.87
C ARG A 293 -16.46 15.47 21.08
N ALA A 294 -15.31 15.90 21.54
CA ALA A 294 -14.47 16.88 20.85
C ALA A 294 -13.69 16.28 19.66
N ARG A 295 -13.84 14.98 19.39
CA ARG A 295 -13.07 14.23 18.39
C ARG A 295 -11.55 14.33 18.59
N ASN A 296 -11.10 14.48 19.81
CA ASN A 296 -9.71 14.45 20.22
C ASN A 296 -9.41 13.07 20.82
N TYR A 297 -8.88 12.18 19.97
CA TYR A 297 -8.64 10.77 20.28
C TYR A 297 -7.19 10.53 20.65
#